data_fb8b127a7cb33bd9e44ea41c6963f372
#
_entry.id   fb8b127a7cb33bd9e44ea41c6963f372
#
_cell.length_a   1.000
_cell.length_b   1.000
_cell.length_c   1.000
_cell.angle_alpha   90.00
_cell.angle_beta   90.00
_cell.angle_gamma   90.00
#
_symmetry.space_group_name_H-M   'P 1'
#
loop_
_entity.id
_entity.type
_entity.pdbx_description
1 polymer ?
#
loop_
_entity_poly.entity_id
_entity_poly.type
_entity_poly.pdbx_seq_one_letter_code
_entity_poly.pdbx_strand_id
1 'polypeptide(L)'
;MNAPPTHTRHPAAGFTLVELLVFMAIVAVGAAIAIPSIMRPSDRFGLAVTAREVTGALRLTRSAAITRNTEIALIIDADQRTYASAVVGERRFPAEIEVLMKVADTERVSASRGGFRFFPDGSSTGGEVTLSFRGKRAKLCVHWLTGLPVESENC
;
A
#
# COMPACT_ATOMS: atom_id res chain seq x y z
N MET A 1 22.86 -50.92 57.49
CA MET A 1 23.43 -49.55 57.57
C MET A 1 23.41 -48.96 56.19
N ASN A 2 22.39 -48.12 55.89
CA ASN A 2 22.26 -47.41 54.58
C ASN A 2 22.77 -45.99 54.76
N ALA A 3 23.84 -45.62 54.03
CA ALA A 3 24.31 -44.26 53.95
C ALA A 3 23.40 -43.41 53.02
N PRO A 4 23.05 -42.19 53.38
CA PRO A 4 22.22 -41.36 52.50
C PRO A 4 23.04 -40.79 51.33
N PRO A 5 22.40 -40.52 50.16
CA PRO A 5 23.10 -39.95 49.02
C PRO A 5 23.45 -38.49 49.29
N THR A 6 24.73 -38.14 49.06
CA THR A 6 25.25 -36.77 49.10
C THR A 6 24.79 -36.00 47.88
N HIS A 7 23.84 -35.09 48.04
CA HIS A 7 23.46 -34.13 46.99
C HIS A 7 24.60 -33.07 46.84
N THR A 8 25.35 -33.14 45.78
CA THR A 8 26.24 -32.08 45.34
C THR A 8 25.43 -30.90 44.84
N ARG A 9 25.35 -29.83 45.62
CA ARG A 9 24.78 -28.54 45.20
C ARG A 9 25.77 -27.91 44.20
N HIS A 10 25.36 -27.83 42.90
CA HIS A 10 26.05 -26.97 41.97
C HIS A 10 25.87 -25.50 42.38
N PRO A 11 26.90 -24.69 42.45
CA PRO A 11 26.73 -23.27 42.70
C PRO A 11 26.01 -22.63 41.53
N ALA A 12 24.90 -21.99 41.80
CA ALA A 12 24.19 -21.16 40.78
C ALA A 12 25.11 -19.95 40.48
N ALA A 13 25.74 -19.95 39.32
CA ALA A 13 26.49 -18.80 38.84
C ALA A 13 25.49 -17.69 38.51
N GLY A 14 25.46 -16.63 39.30
CA GLY A 14 24.67 -15.42 39.02
C GLY A 14 25.38 -14.55 37.99
N PHE A 15 24.62 -13.88 37.15
CA PHE A 15 25.13 -12.88 36.21
C PHE A 15 25.78 -11.72 36.96
N THR A 16 26.96 -11.28 36.51
CA THR A 16 27.59 -10.07 37.05
C THR A 16 26.95 -8.80 36.47
N LEU A 17 26.98 -7.71 37.23
CA LEU A 17 26.46 -6.41 36.75
C LEU A 17 27.20 -5.94 35.49
N VAL A 18 28.49 -6.24 35.38
CA VAL A 18 29.29 -5.93 34.18
C VAL A 18 28.83 -6.72 32.96
N GLU A 19 28.50 -8.01 33.12
CA GLU A 19 28.01 -8.84 32.02
C GLU A 19 26.66 -8.34 31.47
N LEU A 20 25.75 -7.88 32.36
CA LEU A 20 24.51 -7.26 31.98
C LEU A 20 24.71 -5.95 31.20
N LEU A 21 25.68 -5.11 31.64
CA LEU A 21 26.02 -3.88 30.95
C LEU A 21 26.59 -4.14 29.55
N VAL A 22 27.49 -5.11 29.41
CA VAL A 22 28.05 -5.51 28.11
C VAL A 22 26.95 -6.06 27.18
N PHE A 23 26.06 -6.91 27.70
CA PHE A 23 24.95 -7.43 26.96
C PHE A 23 24.05 -6.31 26.46
N MET A 24 23.65 -5.37 27.29
CA MET A 24 22.84 -4.22 26.91
C MET A 24 23.53 -3.34 25.85
N ALA A 25 24.84 -3.14 25.98
CA ALA A 25 25.61 -2.39 24.98
C ALA A 25 25.61 -3.08 23.61
N ILE A 26 25.78 -4.40 23.56
CA ILE A 26 25.75 -5.18 22.32
C ILE A 26 24.33 -5.12 21.68
N VAL A 27 23.29 -5.29 22.49
CA VAL A 27 21.91 -5.19 22.03
C VAL A 27 21.59 -3.78 21.47
N ALA A 28 22.04 -2.73 22.16
CA ALA A 28 21.85 -1.36 21.71
C ALA A 28 22.55 -1.07 20.38
N VAL A 29 23.78 -1.53 20.18
CA VAL A 29 24.51 -1.40 18.92
C VAL A 29 23.83 -2.22 17.82
N GLY A 30 23.42 -3.45 18.11
CA GLY A 30 22.67 -4.29 17.16
C GLY A 30 21.34 -3.64 16.72
N ALA A 31 20.58 -3.08 17.66
CA ALA A 31 19.34 -2.37 17.41
C ALA A 31 19.56 -1.11 16.55
N ALA A 32 20.62 -0.33 16.82
CA ALA A 32 20.95 0.87 16.07
C ALA A 32 21.23 0.59 14.58
N ILE A 33 21.75 -0.58 14.24
CA ILE A 33 22.02 -1.01 12.87
C ILE A 33 20.77 -1.63 12.22
N ALA A 34 19.98 -2.40 12.97
CA ALA A 34 18.82 -3.15 12.44
C ALA A 34 17.61 -2.25 12.18
N ILE A 35 17.31 -1.29 13.07
CA ILE A 35 16.11 -0.45 12.98
C ILE A 35 16.04 0.36 11.68
N PRO A 36 17.10 1.04 11.18
CA PRO A 36 17.05 1.80 9.95
C PRO A 36 16.79 0.95 8.71
N SER A 37 17.21 -0.32 8.70
CA SER A 37 17.03 -1.21 7.55
C SER A 37 15.59 -1.74 7.46
N ILE A 38 14.88 -1.87 8.57
CA ILE A 38 13.48 -2.30 8.63
C ILE A 38 12.53 -1.13 8.30
N MET A 39 12.92 0.10 8.67
CA MET A 39 12.11 1.30 8.44
C MET A 39 12.23 1.91 7.04
N ARG A 40 13.12 1.43 6.18
CA ARG A 40 13.16 1.84 4.78
C ARG A 40 12.09 1.06 4.01
N PRO A 41 10.94 1.67 3.65
CA PRO A 41 10.01 1.03 2.72
C PRO A 41 10.80 0.73 1.46
N SER A 42 10.88 -0.53 1.06
CA SER A 42 11.51 -0.85 -0.21
C SER A 42 10.73 -0.12 -1.31
N ASP A 43 11.43 0.50 -2.25
CA ASP A 43 10.85 1.28 -3.35
C ASP A 43 9.74 0.52 -4.12
N ARG A 44 9.81 -0.81 -4.11
CA ARG A 44 8.78 -1.70 -4.65
C ARG A 44 7.53 -1.77 -3.77
N PHE A 45 7.70 -1.65 -2.46
CA PHE A 45 6.59 -1.78 -1.53
C PHE A 45 5.65 -0.57 -1.60
N GLY A 46 6.21 0.65 -1.67
CA GLY A 46 5.42 1.87 -1.78
C GLY A 46 4.57 1.92 -3.05
N LEU A 47 5.14 1.60 -4.23
CA LEU A 47 4.42 1.58 -5.49
C LEU A 47 3.33 0.50 -5.52
N ALA A 48 3.64 -0.73 -5.08
CA ALA A 48 2.69 -1.83 -5.05
C ALA A 48 1.54 -1.58 -4.05
N VAL A 49 1.83 -0.97 -2.90
CA VAL A 49 0.79 -0.59 -1.92
C VAL A 49 -0.14 0.45 -2.52
N THR A 50 0.41 1.53 -3.11
CA THR A 50 -0.41 2.57 -3.75
C THR A 50 -1.26 2.02 -4.90
N ALA A 51 -0.69 1.14 -5.73
CA ALA A 51 -1.45 0.50 -6.81
C ALA A 51 -2.63 -0.34 -6.27
N ARG A 52 -2.42 -1.07 -5.18
CA ARG A 52 -3.49 -1.83 -4.50
C ARG A 52 -4.55 -0.93 -3.87
N GLU A 53 -4.15 0.19 -3.27
CA GLU A 53 -5.08 1.17 -2.70
C GLU A 53 -5.97 1.79 -3.78
N VAL A 54 -5.41 2.22 -4.90
CA VAL A 54 -6.17 2.76 -6.05
C VAL A 54 -7.09 1.69 -6.63
N THR A 55 -6.59 0.46 -6.81
CA THR A 55 -7.41 -0.68 -7.25
C THR A 55 -8.58 -0.94 -6.31
N GLY A 56 -8.34 -0.89 -5.00
CA GLY A 56 -9.37 -1.01 -3.97
C GLY A 56 -10.42 0.11 -4.07
N ALA A 57 -9.98 1.35 -4.26
CA ALA A 57 -10.86 2.50 -4.43
C ALA A 57 -11.74 2.38 -5.69
N LEU A 58 -11.17 1.93 -6.82
CA LEU A 58 -11.92 1.66 -8.06
C LEU A 58 -12.98 0.57 -7.84
N ARG A 59 -12.62 -0.54 -7.20
CA ARG A 59 -13.54 -1.64 -6.89
C ARG A 59 -14.68 -1.21 -5.95
N LEU A 60 -14.37 -0.43 -4.91
CA LEU A 60 -15.38 0.11 -3.99
C LEU A 60 -16.33 1.05 -4.70
N THR A 61 -15.81 1.94 -5.55
CA THR A 61 -16.63 2.88 -6.35
C THR A 61 -17.57 2.12 -7.29
N ARG A 62 -17.04 1.10 -7.99
CA ARG A 62 -17.85 0.21 -8.85
C ARG A 62 -18.95 -0.51 -8.06
N SER A 63 -18.59 -1.13 -6.95
CA SER A 63 -19.55 -1.85 -6.09
C SER A 63 -20.67 -0.92 -5.60
N ALA A 64 -20.33 0.32 -5.24
CA ALA A 64 -21.30 1.31 -4.81
C ALA A 64 -22.22 1.76 -5.97
N ALA A 65 -21.70 1.89 -7.18
CA ALA A 65 -22.52 2.23 -8.35
C ALA A 65 -23.59 1.17 -8.60
N ILE A 66 -23.19 -0.11 -8.54
CA ILE A 66 -24.12 -1.25 -8.68
C ILE A 66 -25.14 -1.28 -7.53
N THR A 67 -24.67 -1.22 -6.28
CA THR A 67 -25.54 -1.38 -5.10
C THR A 67 -26.52 -0.23 -4.95
N ARG A 68 -26.11 1.00 -5.27
CA ARG A 68 -26.94 2.20 -5.17
C ARG A 68 -27.77 2.46 -6.45
N ASN A 69 -27.58 1.63 -7.47
CA ASN A 69 -28.20 1.79 -8.79
C ASN A 69 -28.03 3.22 -9.33
N THR A 70 -26.83 3.78 -9.25
CA THR A 70 -26.51 5.15 -9.70
C THR A 70 -25.10 5.22 -10.24
N GLU A 71 -24.86 6.17 -11.13
CA GLU A 71 -23.52 6.42 -11.64
C GLU A 71 -22.64 7.03 -10.58
N ILE A 72 -21.43 6.50 -10.40
CA ILE A 72 -20.44 7.03 -9.48
C ILE A 72 -19.07 7.06 -10.17
N ALA A 73 -18.41 8.22 -10.11
CA ALA A 73 -17.07 8.40 -10.64
C ALA A 73 -16.02 8.41 -9.53
N LEU A 74 -14.87 7.77 -9.78
CA LEU A 74 -13.64 8.01 -9.05
C LEU A 74 -12.85 9.08 -9.82
N ILE A 75 -12.65 10.22 -9.23
CA ILE A 75 -11.89 11.33 -9.81
C ILE A 75 -10.46 11.27 -9.30
N ILE A 76 -9.50 11.42 -10.21
CA ILE A 76 -8.07 11.54 -9.94
C ILE A 76 -7.63 12.93 -10.36
N ASP A 77 -6.88 13.60 -9.51
CA ASP A 77 -6.24 14.88 -9.77
C ASP A 77 -4.74 14.70 -9.59
N ALA A 78 -4.01 14.68 -10.72
CA ALA A 78 -2.57 14.45 -10.71
C ALA A 78 -1.80 15.67 -10.16
N ASP A 79 -2.30 16.90 -10.37
CA ASP A 79 -1.67 18.12 -9.85
C ASP A 79 -1.83 18.22 -8.33
N GLN A 80 -3.05 17.98 -7.83
CA GLN A 80 -3.34 17.94 -6.40
C GLN A 80 -2.83 16.66 -5.72
N ARG A 81 -2.46 15.66 -6.54
CA ARG A 81 -2.01 14.33 -6.08
C ARG A 81 -3.06 13.67 -5.19
N THR A 82 -4.32 13.76 -5.60
CA THR A 82 -5.44 13.18 -4.85
C THR A 82 -6.32 12.31 -5.72
N TYR A 83 -7.07 11.42 -5.09
CA TYR A 83 -8.18 10.71 -5.69
C TYR A 83 -9.34 10.59 -4.70
N ALA A 84 -10.56 10.65 -5.20
CA ALA A 84 -11.77 10.60 -4.40
C ALA A 84 -12.97 10.10 -5.20
N SER A 85 -13.97 9.58 -4.51
CA SER A 85 -15.30 9.31 -5.04
C SER A 85 -16.36 9.58 -3.97
N ALA A 86 -17.64 9.46 -4.32
CA ALA A 86 -18.74 9.60 -3.36
C ALA A 86 -18.74 8.56 -2.21
N VAL A 87 -17.90 7.52 -2.30
CA VAL A 87 -17.79 6.45 -1.29
C VAL A 87 -16.37 6.26 -0.77
N VAL A 88 -15.39 6.77 -1.50
CA VAL A 88 -14.00 6.82 -1.07
C VAL A 88 -13.69 8.29 -0.76
N GLY A 89 -13.45 8.60 0.50
CA GLY A 89 -13.01 9.95 0.88
C GLY A 89 -11.73 10.36 0.16
N GLU A 90 -11.40 11.63 0.19
CA GLU A 90 -10.17 12.13 -0.43
C GLU A 90 -8.95 11.42 0.13
N ARG A 91 -8.14 10.87 -0.77
CA ARG A 91 -6.88 10.19 -0.50
C ARG A 91 -5.76 10.87 -1.27
N ARG A 92 -4.55 10.88 -0.72
CA ARG A 92 -3.38 11.48 -1.36
C ARG A 92 -2.42 10.42 -1.84
N PHE A 93 -1.88 10.63 -3.04
CA PHE A 93 -0.73 9.86 -3.52
C PHE A 93 0.54 10.28 -2.77
N PRO A 94 1.43 9.33 -2.41
CA PRO A 94 2.75 9.66 -1.88
C PRO A 94 3.51 10.64 -2.79
N ALA A 95 4.29 11.53 -2.17
CA ALA A 95 4.98 12.61 -2.89
C ALA A 95 5.93 12.12 -3.98
N GLU A 96 6.46 10.94 -3.83
CA GLU A 96 7.44 10.34 -4.74
C GLU A 96 6.82 9.60 -5.93
N ILE A 97 5.49 9.37 -5.93
CA ILE A 97 4.80 8.65 -7.01
C ILE A 97 4.28 9.63 -8.04
N GLU A 98 4.69 9.48 -9.27
CA GLU A 98 4.10 10.18 -10.41
C GLU A 98 2.86 9.45 -10.88
N VAL A 99 1.81 10.22 -11.19
CA VAL A 99 0.51 9.72 -11.63
C VAL A 99 0.22 10.21 -13.03
N LEU A 100 0.05 9.29 -13.95
CA LEU A 100 -0.43 9.57 -15.31
C LEU A 100 -1.74 8.81 -15.53
N MET A 101 -2.71 9.44 -16.19
CA MET A 101 -3.96 8.79 -16.50
C MET A 101 -4.36 9.00 -17.96
N LYS A 102 -5.04 8.01 -18.51
CA LYS A 102 -5.75 8.11 -19.77
C LYS A 102 -7.20 7.68 -19.51
N VAL A 103 -8.08 8.62 -19.62
CA VAL A 103 -9.52 8.44 -19.40
C VAL A 103 -10.27 8.83 -20.68
N ALA A 104 -11.53 8.43 -20.78
CA ALA A 104 -12.40 8.86 -21.85
C ALA A 104 -12.51 10.41 -21.88
N ASP A 105 -12.60 10.99 -23.04
CA ASP A 105 -12.67 12.46 -23.19
C ASP A 105 -13.87 13.07 -22.45
N THR A 106 -14.97 12.34 -22.34
CA THR A 106 -16.17 12.71 -21.56
C THR A 106 -15.92 12.81 -20.07
N GLU A 107 -14.89 12.12 -19.55
CA GLU A 107 -14.52 12.09 -18.14
C GLU A 107 -13.29 12.96 -17.82
N ARG A 108 -12.75 13.63 -18.84
CA ARG A 108 -11.61 14.52 -18.69
C ARG A 108 -12.09 15.91 -18.29
N VAL A 109 -11.71 16.34 -17.09
CA VAL A 109 -12.01 17.68 -16.57
C VAL A 109 -10.93 18.68 -16.97
N SER A 110 -9.65 18.25 -16.95
CA SER A 110 -8.48 19.02 -17.40
C SER A 110 -7.37 18.09 -17.90
N ALA A 111 -6.21 18.63 -18.26
CA ALA A 111 -5.04 17.83 -18.64
C ALA A 111 -4.57 16.88 -17.53
N SER A 112 -4.72 17.29 -16.26
CA SER A 112 -4.25 16.57 -15.07
C SER A 112 -5.38 15.98 -14.23
N ARG A 113 -6.65 16.26 -14.55
CA ARG A 113 -7.80 15.83 -13.77
C ARG A 113 -8.81 15.11 -14.64
N GLY A 114 -9.19 13.91 -14.23
CA GLY A 114 -10.18 13.09 -14.92
C GLY A 114 -10.70 11.98 -14.03
N GLY A 115 -11.60 11.16 -14.54
CA GLY A 115 -12.26 10.15 -13.72
C GLY A 115 -12.52 8.84 -14.45
N PHE A 116 -12.90 7.86 -13.66
CA PHE A 116 -13.45 6.58 -14.09
C PHE A 116 -14.87 6.51 -13.59
N ARG A 117 -15.84 6.64 -14.49
CA ARG A 117 -17.26 6.51 -14.17
C ARG A 117 -17.66 5.06 -14.23
N PHE A 118 -18.37 4.62 -13.22
CA PHE A 118 -19.00 3.30 -13.14
C PHE A 118 -20.51 3.42 -13.22
N PHE A 119 -21.11 2.51 -13.94
CA PHE A 119 -22.54 2.48 -14.18
C PHE A 119 -23.24 1.42 -13.30
N PRO A 120 -24.58 1.51 -13.14
CA PRO A 120 -25.34 0.55 -12.33
C PRO A 120 -25.22 -0.91 -12.79
N ASP A 121 -25.00 -1.16 -14.07
CA ASP A 121 -24.77 -2.49 -14.65
C ASP A 121 -23.37 -3.03 -14.38
N GLY A 122 -22.51 -2.23 -13.74
CA GLY A 122 -21.13 -2.56 -13.41
C GLY A 122 -20.13 -2.30 -14.53
N SER A 123 -20.56 -1.80 -15.67
CA SER A 123 -19.66 -1.29 -16.72
C SER A 123 -18.99 0.03 -16.31
N SER A 124 -18.11 0.55 -17.14
CA SER A 124 -17.36 1.77 -16.84
C SER A 124 -17.01 2.51 -18.14
N THR A 125 -16.62 3.77 -18.02
CA THR A 125 -16.04 4.52 -19.15
C THR A 125 -14.66 4.00 -19.56
N GLY A 126 -14.06 3.14 -18.74
CA GLY A 126 -12.74 2.56 -19.01
C GLY A 126 -11.60 3.55 -18.89
N GLY A 127 -10.38 3.06 -19.11
CA GLY A 127 -9.16 3.86 -19.10
C GLY A 127 -8.01 3.22 -18.32
N GLU A 128 -6.92 3.96 -18.19
CA GLU A 128 -5.72 3.49 -17.50
C GLU A 128 -5.14 4.55 -16.53
N VAL A 129 -4.58 4.08 -15.43
CA VAL A 129 -3.74 4.86 -14.52
C VAL A 129 -2.37 4.23 -14.47
N THR A 130 -1.34 5.01 -14.74
CA THR A 130 0.06 4.61 -14.59
C THR A 130 0.66 5.32 -13.40
N LEU A 131 1.11 4.54 -12.43
CA LEU A 131 1.86 5.01 -11.28
C LEU A 131 3.34 4.73 -11.52
N SER A 132 4.19 5.74 -11.36
CA SER A 132 5.64 5.61 -11.58
C SER A 132 6.41 6.00 -10.34
N PHE A 133 7.47 5.26 -10.04
CA PHE A 133 8.39 5.54 -8.96
C PHE A 133 9.79 5.01 -9.28
N ARG A 134 10.80 5.91 -9.35
CA ARG A 134 12.22 5.56 -9.61
C ARG A 134 12.39 4.59 -10.78
N GLY A 135 11.75 4.88 -11.91
CA GLY A 135 11.84 4.06 -13.12
C GLY A 135 11.01 2.78 -13.12
N LYS A 136 10.33 2.45 -12.01
CA LYS A 136 9.35 1.36 -11.96
C LYS A 136 7.96 1.90 -12.25
N ARG A 137 7.13 1.08 -12.86
CA ARG A 137 5.75 1.43 -13.22
C ARG A 137 4.78 0.35 -12.74
N ALA A 138 3.60 0.79 -12.34
CA ALA A 138 2.43 -0.07 -12.14
C ALA A 138 1.30 0.54 -12.97
N LYS A 139 0.77 -0.21 -13.91
CA LYS A 139 -0.32 0.23 -14.78
C LYS A 139 -1.60 -0.49 -14.37
N LEU A 140 -2.62 0.29 -14.07
CA LEU A 140 -3.95 -0.17 -13.72
C LEU A 140 -4.89 0.11 -14.88
N CYS A 141 -5.49 -0.92 -15.44
CA CYS A 141 -6.44 -0.85 -16.52
C CYS A 141 -7.85 -1.07 -15.99
N VAL A 142 -8.78 -0.19 -16.31
CA VAL A 142 -10.20 -0.37 -16.01
C VAL A 142 -10.90 -0.78 -17.31
N HIS A 143 -11.42 -2.01 -17.32
CA HIS A 143 -12.07 -2.53 -18.52
C HIS A 143 -13.47 -1.91 -18.68
N TRP A 144 -13.74 -1.30 -19.83
CA TRP A 144 -14.99 -0.54 -20.07
C TRP A 144 -16.25 -1.39 -19.90
N LEU A 145 -16.28 -2.64 -20.38
CA LEU A 145 -17.47 -3.49 -20.34
C LEU A 145 -17.71 -4.09 -18.95
N THR A 146 -16.66 -4.49 -18.24
CA THR A 146 -16.80 -5.17 -16.95
C THR A 146 -16.58 -4.25 -15.75
N GLY A 147 -15.99 -3.07 -15.97
CA GLY A 147 -15.60 -2.14 -14.92
C GLY A 147 -14.54 -2.69 -13.95
N LEU A 148 -13.92 -3.83 -14.28
CA LEU A 148 -12.93 -4.44 -13.40
C LEU A 148 -11.56 -3.78 -13.57
N PRO A 149 -10.96 -3.27 -12.47
CA PRO A 149 -9.58 -2.83 -12.49
C PRO A 149 -8.65 -4.03 -12.39
N VAL A 150 -7.68 -4.10 -13.30
CA VAL A 150 -6.62 -5.10 -13.35
C VAL A 150 -5.27 -4.41 -13.49
N GLU A 151 -4.24 -4.96 -12.86
CA GLU A 151 -2.87 -4.53 -13.08
C GLU A 151 -2.34 -5.28 -14.32
N SER A 152 -2.03 -4.54 -15.39
CA SER A 152 -1.56 -5.11 -16.66
C SER A 152 -0.70 -4.08 -17.38
N GLU A 153 0.33 -4.54 -18.08
CA GLU A 153 1.14 -3.66 -18.92
C GLU A 153 0.41 -3.24 -20.22
N ASN A 154 -0.53 -4.05 -20.65
CA ASN A 154 -1.36 -3.79 -21.85
C ASN A 154 -2.83 -3.66 -21.45
N CYS A 155 -3.41 -2.50 -21.69
CA CYS A 155 -4.84 -2.23 -21.51
C CYS A 155 -5.63 -2.48 -22.80
#